data_dfb30f0ce2bb864bbb728f88b59f7a77
#
_entry.id   dfb30f0ce2bb864bbb728f88b59f7a77
#
_cell.length_a   1.000
_cell.length_b   1.000
_cell.length_c   1.000
_cell.angle_alpha   90.00
_cell.angle_beta   90.00
_cell.angle_gamma   90.00
#
_symmetry.space_group_name_H-M   'P 1'
#
loop_
_entity.id
_entity.type
_entity.pdbx_description
1 polymer ?
#
loop_
_entity_poly.entity_id
_entity_poly.type
_entity_poly.pdbx_seq_one_letter_code
_entity_poly.pdbx_strand_id
1 'polypeptide(L)'
;MAGSVRAASGAGVAGSVWAAGSSRGLGGAGGAVGEEGVRWQALLRRLPEGAVVGFHSGARLHGFGAVPSEDLHVIVPAGGRVPQIRGVVVHQAVLAVPEPVLLAGLPCAPADRCAVDLARTVARLDALPLLDLCLRVGACRPEELTAELARHGRLRGVEQARQLVRLADPRSECRQESQLRLVLIDGGLPAPEPQIWVSDDDGFRRYRLDLGYRRSRVGIEYDGLSHLDRDRLNHDRARMNWLAAQGWRMRHFTARDLYHRPTLITTQISNLLHPQPQPPPCRS
;
A
#
# COMPACT_ATOMS: atom_id res chain seq x y z
N MET A 1 22.97 -28.11 13.13
CA MET A 1 21.79 -28.09 14.00
C MET A 1 20.98 -26.86 13.61
N ALA A 2 19.84 -27.11 13.01
CA ALA A 2 18.98 -26.04 12.43
C ALA A 2 18.11 -25.45 13.54
N GLY A 3 18.30 -24.18 13.86
CA GLY A 3 17.47 -23.41 14.76
C GLY A 3 16.19 -22.96 14.06
N SER A 4 15.07 -23.56 14.44
CA SER A 4 13.72 -23.23 14.00
C SER A 4 13.34 -21.82 14.42
N VAL A 5 13.14 -20.94 13.46
CA VAL A 5 12.48 -19.65 13.66
C VAL A 5 10.97 -19.91 13.68
N ARG A 6 10.35 -19.79 14.85
CA ARG A 6 8.90 -19.81 15.00
C ARG A 6 8.28 -18.61 14.25
N ALA A 7 7.46 -18.92 13.27
CA ALA A 7 6.55 -17.98 12.68
C ALA A 7 5.47 -17.61 13.73
N ALA A 8 5.35 -16.34 14.06
CA ALA A 8 4.21 -15.83 14.82
C ALA A 8 3.01 -15.79 13.88
N SER A 9 2.13 -16.77 14.02
CA SER A 9 0.80 -16.78 13.41
C SER A 9 -0.18 -16.08 14.35
N GLY A 10 -1.00 -15.21 13.81
CA GLY A 10 -2.24 -14.75 14.41
C GLY A 10 -2.21 -13.31 14.90
N ALA A 11 -2.53 -12.38 14.03
CA ALA A 11 -3.05 -11.09 14.43
C ALA A 11 -4.37 -10.85 13.71
N GLY A 12 -5.43 -10.69 14.50
CA GLY A 12 -6.76 -10.40 14.04
C GLY A 12 -6.79 -9.14 13.16
N VAL A 13 -7.57 -9.24 12.09
CA VAL A 13 -7.79 -8.15 11.13
C VAL A 13 -8.64 -7.08 11.80
N ALA A 14 -8.00 -6.11 12.44
CA ALA A 14 -8.63 -4.83 12.72
C ALA A 14 -8.51 -4.00 11.43
N GLY A 15 -9.64 -3.80 10.75
CA GLY A 15 -9.74 -2.90 9.62
C GLY A 15 -9.41 -1.47 10.04
N SER A 16 -8.16 -1.10 9.96
CA SER A 16 -7.75 0.29 10.11
C SER A 16 -7.98 0.98 8.77
N VAL A 17 -9.06 1.74 8.71
CA VAL A 17 -9.28 2.79 7.72
C VAL A 17 -8.05 3.69 7.76
N TRP A 18 -7.42 3.90 6.60
CA TRP A 18 -6.64 5.10 6.40
C TRP A 18 -7.63 6.26 6.50
N ALA A 19 -7.85 6.74 7.71
CA ALA A 19 -8.49 8.04 7.84
C ALA A 19 -7.69 8.97 6.94
N ALA A 20 -8.39 9.71 6.08
CA ALA A 20 -7.87 10.91 5.49
C ALA A 20 -7.47 11.81 6.67
N GLY A 21 -6.35 11.50 7.29
CA GLY A 21 -5.67 12.33 8.24
C GLY A 21 -5.37 13.57 7.45
N SER A 22 -6.16 14.61 7.72
CA SER A 22 -5.80 15.97 7.37
C SER A 22 -4.29 16.04 7.42
N SER A 23 -3.69 16.36 6.31
CA SER A 23 -2.28 16.71 6.14
C SER A 23 -1.92 17.85 7.10
N ARG A 24 -1.82 17.56 8.39
CA ARG A 24 -0.91 18.28 9.25
C ARG A 24 0.44 17.72 8.89
N GLY A 25 1.01 18.29 7.85
CA GLY A 25 2.40 18.13 7.54
C GLY A 25 3.18 18.22 8.83
N LEU A 26 4.05 17.27 9.09
CA LEU A 26 5.24 17.48 9.91
C LEU A 26 6.11 18.48 9.11
N GLY A 27 5.53 19.66 8.87
CA GLY A 27 6.20 20.80 8.30
C GLY A 27 7.02 21.44 9.40
N GLY A 28 8.28 21.60 9.19
CA GLY A 28 9.14 22.42 10.00
C GLY A 28 10.36 21.66 10.51
N ALA A 29 11.47 21.80 9.82
CA ALA A 29 12.77 21.66 10.42
C ALA A 29 12.78 22.47 11.73
N GLY A 30 12.86 21.80 12.90
CA GLY A 30 13.00 22.45 14.21
C GLY A 30 11.95 22.13 15.27
N GLY A 31 10.98 21.24 15.02
CA GLY A 31 10.00 20.82 16.02
C GLY A 31 10.62 19.84 17.04
N ALA A 32 10.35 20.07 18.32
CA ALA A 32 10.77 19.20 19.42
C ALA A 32 10.43 17.73 19.09
N VAL A 33 11.40 16.85 19.34
CA VAL A 33 11.23 15.39 19.24
C VAL A 33 10.09 15.03 20.20
N GLY A 34 8.93 14.58 19.67
CA GLY A 34 7.81 14.19 20.50
C GLY A 34 8.18 13.03 21.45
N GLU A 35 7.36 12.75 22.45
CA GLU A 35 7.61 11.71 23.46
C GLU A 35 8.08 10.38 22.85
N GLU A 36 7.52 10.00 21.71
CA GLU A 36 7.90 8.80 20.99
C GLU A 36 9.32 8.87 20.43
N GLY A 37 9.75 9.98 19.90
CA GLY A 37 11.12 10.18 19.42
C GLY A 37 12.15 10.11 20.54
N VAL A 38 11.83 10.66 21.72
CA VAL A 38 12.67 10.55 22.92
C VAL A 38 12.79 9.09 23.36
N ARG A 39 11.67 8.36 23.36
CA ARG A 39 11.68 6.92 23.65
C ARG A 39 12.54 6.15 22.65
N TRP A 40 12.41 6.43 21.35
CA TRP A 40 13.19 5.76 20.32
C TRP A 40 14.69 6.07 20.39
N GLN A 41 15.07 7.31 20.71
CA GLN A 41 16.47 7.66 20.97
C GLN A 41 17.05 6.85 22.14
N ALA A 42 16.30 6.72 23.25
CA ALA A 42 16.74 5.95 24.39
C ALA A 42 16.91 4.44 24.06
N LEU A 43 16.04 3.89 23.19
CA LEU A 43 16.15 2.51 22.74
C LEU A 43 17.35 2.31 21.81
N LEU A 44 17.59 3.23 20.87
CA LEU A 44 18.73 3.16 19.94
C LEU A 44 20.09 3.16 20.66
N ARG A 45 20.25 3.94 21.75
CA ARG A 45 21.49 3.96 22.57
C ARG A 45 21.85 2.61 23.19
N ARG A 46 20.90 1.67 23.26
CA ARG A 46 21.08 0.31 23.80
C ARG A 46 21.44 -0.73 22.74
N LEU A 47 21.44 -0.31 21.47
CA LEU A 47 21.75 -1.17 20.33
C LEU A 47 23.20 -1.02 19.91
N PRO A 48 23.76 -1.96 19.13
CA PRO A 48 25.10 -1.86 18.57
C PRO A 48 25.28 -0.58 17.76
N GLU A 49 26.51 -0.10 17.70
CA GLU A 49 26.89 1.02 16.82
C GLU A 49 26.50 0.71 15.36
N GLY A 50 26.05 1.74 14.65
CA GLY A 50 25.53 1.61 13.29
C GLY A 50 24.10 1.12 13.19
N ALA A 51 23.37 0.97 14.31
CA ALA A 51 21.92 0.73 14.28
C ALA A 51 21.18 1.95 13.72
N VAL A 52 20.31 1.72 12.72
CA VAL A 52 19.48 2.76 12.11
C VAL A 52 18.02 2.38 12.13
N VAL A 53 17.13 3.36 12.26
CA VAL A 53 15.68 3.14 12.14
C VAL A 53 15.38 2.73 10.71
N GLY A 54 14.49 1.72 10.52
CA GLY A 54 14.14 1.22 9.20
C GLY A 54 12.77 0.56 9.16
N PHE A 55 12.45 -0.13 8.06
CA PHE A 55 11.19 -0.84 7.89
C PHE A 55 9.96 0.02 8.22
N HIS A 56 9.03 -0.48 9.05
CA HIS A 56 7.80 0.22 9.42
C HIS A 56 8.06 1.55 10.14
N SER A 57 9.04 1.59 11.06
CA SER A 57 9.38 2.80 11.77
C SER A 57 10.03 3.84 10.86
N GLY A 58 10.92 3.40 9.96
CA GLY A 58 11.51 4.27 8.93
C GLY A 58 10.46 4.80 7.96
N ALA A 59 9.59 3.94 7.44
CA ALA A 59 8.49 4.35 6.56
C ALA A 59 7.58 5.40 7.22
N ARG A 60 7.33 5.25 8.52
CA ARG A 60 6.53 6.22 9.30
C ARG A 60 7.25 7.57 9.44
N LEU A 61 8.55 7.58 9.71
CA LEU A 61 9.36 8.81 9.76
C LEU A 61 9.37 9.53 8.40
N HIS A 62 9.36 8.79 7.29
CA HIS A 62 9.27 9.31 5.93
C HIS A 62 7.84 9.66 5.48
N GLY A 63 6.83 9.49 6.33
CA GLY A 63 5.43 9.87 6.04
C GLY A 63 4.62 8.86 5.22
N PHE A 64 5.14 7.64 4.98
CA PHE A 64 4.41 6.58 4.29
C PHE A 64 4.16 5.31 5.12
N GLY A 65 4.26 5.42 6.44
CA GLY A 65 3.94 4.34 7.37
C GLY A 65 2.44 4.05 7.42
N ALA A 66 2.05 2.83 7.03
CA ALA A 66 0.65 2.45 6.89
C ALA A 66 0.12 1.65 8.07
N VAL A 67 0.98 1.05 8.85
CA VAL A 67 0.61 0.18 9.97
C VAL A 67 1.14 0.81 11.24
N PRO A 68 0.26 1.10 12.21
CA PRO A 68 0.70 1.47 13.54
C PRO A 68 1.47 0.28 14.14
N SER A 69 2.76 0.43 14.30
CA SER A 69 3.58 -0.48 15.10
C SER A 69 4.03 0.29 16.33
N GLU A 70 3.76 -0.26 17.52
CA GLU A 70 4.28 0.30 18.76
C GLU A 70 5.77 0.00 18.92
N ASP A 71 6.25 -1.01 18.19
CA ASP A 71 7.64 -1.45 18.24
C ASP A 71 8.52 -0.61 17.30
N LEU A 72 9.71 -0.29 17.78
CA LEU A 72 10.75 0.37 16.99
C LEU A 72 11.45 -0.67 16.09
N HIS A 73 11.31 -0.54 14.78
CA HIS A 73 12.02 -1.36 13.80
C HIS A 73 13.38 -0.74 13.48
N VAL A 74 14.44 -1.52 13.67
CA VAL A 74 15.82 -1.08 13.43
C VAL A 74 16.57 -2.06 12.53
N ILE A 75 17.47 -1.54 11.72
CA ILE A 75 18.43 -2.28 10.93
C ILE A 75 19.77 -2.25 11.66
N VAL A 76 20.37 -3.40 11.86
CA VAL A 76 21.73 -3.54 12.40
C VAL A 76 22.58 -4.36 11.44
N PRO A 77 23.92 -4.14 11.39
CA PRO A 77 24.80 -4.98 10.59
C PRO A 77 24.69 -6.45 11.01
N ALA A 78 24.72 -7.35 10.02
CA ALA A 78 24.71 -8.79 10.28
C ALA A 78 26.03 -9.25 10.93
N GLY A 79 25.95 -10.31 11.76
CA GLY A 79 27.10 -10.99 12.35
C GLY A 79 27.42 -10.59 13.80
N GLY A 80 26.79 -9.54 14.32
CA GLY A 80 26.95 -9.13 15.73
C GLY A 80 25.89 -9.78 16.66
N ARG A 81 26.24 -9.84 17.96
CA ARG A 81 25.25 -10.20 18.98
C ARG A 81 24.35 -9.01 19.24
N VAL A 82 23.04 -9.21 19.06
CA VAL A 82 22.04 -8.16 19.26
C VAL A 82 21.26 -8.42 20.55
N PRO A 83 21.16 -7.45 21.45
CA PRO A 83 20.36 -7.60 22.66
C PRO A 83 18.89 -7.66 22.30
N GLN A 84 18.12 -8.52 23.01
CA GLN A 84 16.67 -8.49 22.93
C GLN A 84 16.16 -7.36 23.82
N ILE A 85 15.48 -6.39 23.22
CA ILE A 85 14.92 -5.21 23.90
C ILE A 85 13.44 -5.20 23.65
N ARG A 86 12.64 -5.13 24.72
CA ARG A 86 11.19 -5.02 24.61
C ARG A 86 10.82 -3.74 23.84
N GLY A 87 9.92 -3.87 22.88
CA GLY A 87 9.50 -2.75 22.02
C GLY A 87 10.48 -2.43 20.90
N VAL A 88 11.41 -3.34 20.58
CA VAL A 88 12.35 -3.22 19.45
C VAL A 88 12.32 -4.48 18.61
N VAL A 89 12.08 -4.31 17.30
CA VAL A 89 12.22 -5.36 16.29
C VAL A 89 13.52 -5.12 15.54
N VAL A 90 14.46 -6.04 15.70
CA VAL A 90 15.78 -5.93 15.07
C VAL A 90 15.84 -6.74 13.79
N HIS A 91 16.24 -6.08 12.71
CA HIS A 91 16.50 -6.67 11.40
C HIS A 91 18.02 -6.70 11.16
N GLN A 92 18.62 -7.87 11.25
CA GLN A 92 20.04 -8.04 10.90
C GLN A 92 20.18 -8.04 9.37
N ALA A 93 20.88 -7.07 8.82
CA ALA A 93 21.02 -6.90 7.39
C ALA A 93 22.45 -7.12 6.92
N VAL A 94 22.61 -7.98 5.91
CA VAL A 94 23.87 -8.16 5.18
C VAL A 94 24.15 -6.99 4.24
N LEU A 95 23.11 -6.31 3.80
CA LEU A 95 23.19 -5.08 3.00
C LEU A 95 23.22 -3.88 3.94
N ALA A 96 24.36 -3.26 4.06
CA ALA A 96 24.53 -2.07 4.89
C ALA A 96 23.63 -0.90 4.43
N VAL A 97 23.33 0.00 5.35
CA VAL A 97 22.76 1.33 5.06
C VAL A 97 23.93 2.32 5.09
N PRO A 98 24.53 2.67 3.93
CA PRO A 98 25.79 3.42 3.89
C PRO A 98 25.62 4.86 4.35
N GLU A 99 24.47 5.46 4.04
CA GLU A 99 24.20 6.88 4.27
C GLU A 99 22.84 7.05 4.97
N PRO A 100 22.78 6.84 6.30
CA PRO A 100 21.55 7.12 7.05
C PRO A 100 21.20 8.61 6.99
N VAL A 101 19.90 8.90 6.85
CA VAL A 101 19.40 10.27 6.95
C VAL A 101 18.96 10.57 8.39
N LEU A 102 19.09 11.82 8.82
CA LEU A 102 18.67 12.22 10.15
C LEU A 102 17.21 12.71 10.11
N LEU A 103 16.29 11.95 10.70
CA LEU A 103 14.87 12.29 10.80
C LEU A 103 14.44 12.36 12.25
N ALA A 104 13.85 13.48 12.67
CA ALA A 104 13.48 13.72 14.06
C ALA A 104 14.61 13.40 15.06
N GLY A 105 15.86 13.70 14.70
CA GLY A 105 17.04 13.42 15.52
C GLY A 105 17.44 11.93 15.61
N LEU A 106 16.88 11.07 14.74
CA LEU A 106 17.16 9.64 14.69
C LEU A 106 17.87 9.28 13.37
N PRO A 107 18.95 8.48 13.39
CA PRO A 107 19.51 7.92 12.18
C PRO A 107 18.51 6.94 11.56
N CYS A 108 18.09 7.20 10.33
CA CYS A 108 17.07 6.46 9.61
C CYS A 108 17.60 6.00 8.26
N ALA A 109 17.21 4.80 7.84
CA ALA A 109 17.44 4.36 6.47
C ALA A 109 16.69 5.26 5.48
N PRO A 110 17.24 5.53 4.28
CA PRO A 110 16.54 6.28 3.23
C PRO A 110 15.17 5.71 2.90
N ALA A 111 14.28 6.53 2.34
CA ALA A 111 12.89 6.15 2.09
C ALA A 111 12.76 4.97 1.11
N ASP A 112 13.53 4.99 0.03
CA ASP A 112 13.62 3.92 -0.96
C ASP A 112 14.07 2.59 -0.32
N ARG A 113 15.06 2.65 0.58
CA ARG A 113 15.52 1.48 1.34
C ARG A 113 14.41 0.93 2.24
N CYS A 114 13.72 1.77 2.99
CA CYS A 114 12.60 1.36 3.83
C CYS A 114 11.47 0.73 2.98
N ALA A 115 11.13 1.34 1.85
CA ALA A 115 10.09 0.88 0.95
C ALA A 115 10.43 -0.49 0.33
N VAL A 116 11.66 -0.67 -0.17
CA VAL A 116 12.12 -1.94 -0.75
C VAL A 116 12.22 -3.04 0.30
N ASP A 117 12.72 -2.74 1.51
CA ASP A 117 12.76 -3.71 2.60
C ASP A 117 11.36 -4.18 3.01
N LEU A 118 10.38 -3.28 3.08
CA LEU A 118 8.98 -3.62 3.32
C LEU A 118 8.39 -4.42 2.16
N ALA A 119 8.63 -3.99 0.92
CA ALA A 119 8.14 -4.71 -0.27
C ALA A 119 8.62 -6.18 -0.34
N ARG A 120 9.82 -6.46 0.22
CA ARG A 120 10.38 -7.82 0.30
C ARG A 120 9.80 -8.66 1.43
N THR A 121 9.40 -8.05 2.54
CA THR A 121 9.22 -8.76 3.82
C THR A 121 7.79 -8.83 4.32
N VAL A 122 6.95 -7.88 3.94
CA VAL A 122 5.53 -7.92 4.32
C VAL A 122 4.71 -8.72 3.31
N ALA A 123 3.50 -9.10 3.69
CA ALA A 123 2.58 -9.80 2.79
C ALA A 123 2.35 -8.98 1.51
N ARG A 124 2.29 -9.68 0.36
CA ARG A 124 2.17 -9.06 -0.96
C ARG A 124 1.04 -8.04 -1.06
N LEU A 125 -0.12 -8.37 -0.47
CA LEU A 125 -1.32 -7.51 -0.46
C LEU A 125 -1.11 -6.22 0.36
N ASP A 126 -0.19 -6.22 1.32
CA ASP A 126 0.13 -5.07 2.16
C ASP A 126 1.33 -4.28 1.63
N ALA A 127 2.17 -4.91 0.83
CA ALA A 127 3.38 -4.32 0.30
C ALA A 127 3.10 -3.27 -0.79
N LEU A 128 2.18 -3.55 -1.74
CA LEU A 128 1.87 -2.62 -2.82
C LEU A 128 1.33 -1.28 -2.31
N PRO A 129 0.37 -1.23 -1.36
CA PRO A 129 -0.09 0.03 -0.79
C PRO A 129 1.02 0.89 -0.18
N LEU A 130 2.03 0.28 0.42
CA LEU A 130 3.18 1.00 0.99
C LEU A 130 4.02 1.66 -0.11
N LEU A 131 4.25 0.96 -1.22
CA LEU A 131 4.95 1.51 -2.38
C LEU A 131 4.15 2.65 -3.02
N ASP A 132 2.85 2.45 -3.24
CA ASP A 132 1.97 3.48 -3.79
C ASP A 132 1.96 4.74 -2.92
N LEU A 133 1.85 4.56 -1.59
CA LEU A 133 1.88 5.66 -0.64
C LEU A 133 3.25 6.36 -0.62
N CYS A 134 4.34 5.60 -0.64
CA CYS A 134 5.70 6.15 -0.68
C CYS A 134 5.89 7.09 -1.88
N LEU A 135 5.43 6.66 -3.07
CA LEU A 135 5.47 7.48 -4.27
C LEU A 135 4.51 8.68 -4.18
N ARG A 136 3.29 8.48 -3.67
CA ARG A 136 2.27 9.52 -3.57
C ARG A 136 2.66 10.67 -2.64
N VAL A 137 3.29 10.37 -1.51
CA VAL A 137 3.78 11.42 -0.58
C VAL A 137 5.10 12.03 -1.04
N GLY A 138 5.68 11.56 -2.13
CA GLY A 138 6.95 12.04 -2.66
C GLY A 138 8.15 11.68 -1.77
N ALA A 139 8.04 10.63 -0.95
CA ALA A 139 9.15 10.19 -0.11
C ALA A 139 10.30 9.61 -0.94
N CYS A 140 10.00 9.01 -2.08
CA CYS A 140 10.97 8.63 -3.10
C CYS A 140 10.36 8.66 -4.51
N ARG A 141 11.21 8.54 -5.52
CA ARG A 141 10.83 8.46 -6.93
C ARG A 141 10.91 7.01 -7.43
N PRO A 142 10.22 6.66 -8.53
CA PRO A 142 10.27 5.31 -9.11
C PRO A 142 11.69 4.85 -9.45
N GLU A 143 12.54 5.76 -9.90
CA GLU A 143 13.94 5.48 -10.25
C GLU A 143 14.77 5.10 -9.01
N GLU A 144 14.51 5.74 -7.88
CA GLU A 144 15.18 5.47 -6.59
C GLU A 144 14.78 4.09 -6.07
N LEU A 145 13.49 3.73 -6.13
CA LEU A 145 13.03 2.37 -5.81
C LEU A 145 13.72 1.31 -6.68
N THR A 146 13.86 1.58 -7.97
CA THR A 146 14.50 0.67 -8.93
C THR A 146 15.99 0.53 -8.65
N ALA A 147 16.67 1.64 -8.36
CA ALA A 147 18.09 1.66 -8.02
C ALA A 147 18.38 0.91 -6.70
N GLU A 148 17.57 1.18 -5.65
CA GLU A 148 17.72 0.46 -4.38
C GLU A 148 17.42 -1.04 -4.54
N LEU A 149 16.39 -1.40 -5.30
CA LEU A 149 16.04 -2.78 -5.57
C LEU A 149 17.20 -3.57 -6.26
N ALA A 150 17.96 -2.91 -7.14
CA ALA A 150 19.11 -3.51 -7.78
C ALA A 150 20.22 -3.89 -6.76
N ARG A 151 20.39 -3.12 -5.68
CA ARG A 151 21.32 -3.39 -4.59
C ARG A 151 20.97 -4.64 -3.78
N HIS A 152 19.68 -5.04 -3.76
CA HIS A 152 19.19 -6.16 -2.95
C HIS A 152 19.56 -7.54 -3.51
N GLY A 153 20.05 -7.64 -4.73
CA GLY A 153 20.60 -8.85 -5.32
C GLY A 153 19.66 -10.06 -5.22
N ARG A 154 20.06 -11.06 -4.42
CA ARG A 154 19.33 -12.32 -4.18
C ARG A 154 18.75 -12.41 -2.76
N LEU A 155 18.51 -11.30 -2.11
CA LEU A 155 17.92 -11.31 -0.77
C LEU A 155 16.52 -11.92 -0.79
N ARG A 156 16.15 -12.58 0.31
CA ARG A 156 14.82 -13.20 0.46
C ARG A 156 13.71 -12.16 0.15
N GLY A 157 12.73 -12.57 -0.65
CA GLY A 157 11.58 -11.74 -1.03
C GLY A 157 11.87 -10.70 -2.12
N VAL A 158 13.09 -10.63 -2.66
CA VAL A 158 13.45 -9.65 -3.69
C VAL A 158 12.60 -9.82 -4.97
N GLU A 159 12.21 -11.04 -5.31
CA GLU A 159 11.38 -11.28 -6.49
C GLU A 159 9.96 -10.68 -6.34
N GLN A 160 9.36 -10.81 -5.15
CA GLN A 160 8.13 -10.10 -4.82
C GLN A 160 8.30 -8.59 -4.98
N ALA A 161 9.37 -8.02 -4.42
CA ALA A 161 9.63 -6.59 -4.51
C ALA A 161 9.83 -6.14 -5.97
N ARG A 162 10.52 -6.92 -6.82
CA ARG A 162 10.68 -6.63 -8.26
C ARG A 162 9.35 -6.54 -8.99
N GLN A 163 8.43 -7.45 -8.70
CA GLN A 163 7.09 -7.42 -9.28
C GLN A 163 6.31 -6.20 -8.80
N LEU A 164 6.31 -5.94 -7.49
CA LEU A 164 5.51 -4.88 -6.88
C LEU A 164 6.01 -3.47 -7.24
N VAL A 165 7.34 -3.25 -7.30
CA VAL A 165 7.91 -1.96 -7.72
C VAL A 165 7.46 -1.58 -9.14
N ARG A 166 7.33 -2.56 -10.05
CA ARG A 166 6.81 -2.31 -11.41
C ARG A 166 5.32 -1.97 -11.43
N LEU A 167 4.58 -2.39 -10.41
CA LEU A 167 3.14 -2.15 -10.27
C LEU A 167 2.83 -0.89 -9.46
N ALA A 168 3.82 -0.31 -8.78
CA ALA A 168 3.61 0.84 -7.91
C ALA A 168 3.09 2.05 -8.69
N ASP A 169 2.04 2.68 -8.16
CA ASP A 169 1.36 3.81 -8.80
C ASP A 169 0.90 4.82 -7.75
N PRO A 170 1.39 6.07 -7.80
CA PRO A 170 1.06 7.08 -6.80
C PRO A 170 -0.40 7.56 -6.86
N ARG A 171 -1.16 7.19 -7.88
CA ARG A 171 -2.55 7.63 -8.06
C ARG A 171 -3.53 6.96 -7.11
N SER A 172 -3.25 5.77 -6.59
CA SER A 172 -4.12 5.14 -5.58
C SER A 172 -4.21 6.01 -4.34
N GLU A 173 -5.43 6.35 -3.90
CA GLU A 173 -5.66 7.28 -2.78
C GLU A 173 -5.78 6.58 -1.44
N CYS A 174 -6.15 5.32 -1.43
CA CYS A 174 -6.22 4.53 -0.20
C CYS A 174 -5.59 3.13 -0.37
N ARG A 175 -5.32 2.50 0.78
CA ARG A 175 -4.75 1.15 0.85
C ARG A 175 -5.60 0.13 0.09
N GLN A 176 -6.91 0.21 0.23
CA GLN A 176 -7.83 -0.77 -0.33
C GLN A 176 -7.94 -0.67 -1.86
N GLU A 177 -7.79 0.53 -2.42
CA GLU A 177 -7.69 0.70 -3.88
C GLU A 177 -6.45 -0.02 -4.43
N SER A 178 -5.28 0.17 -3.79
CA SER A 178 -4.05 -0.54 -4.16
C SER A 178 -4.21 -2.06 -4.04
N GLN A 179 -4.85 -2.53 -2.97
CA GLN A 179 -5.10 -3.94 -2.73
C GLN A 179 -6.08 -4.53 -3.76
N LEU A 180 -7.17 -3.81 -4.08
CA LEU A 180 -8.15 -4.21 -5.08
C LEU A 180 -7.50 -4.29 -6.48
N ARG A 181 -6.67 -3.30 -6.81
CA ARG A 181 -5.85 -3.31 -8.03
C ARG A 181 -4.95 -4.54 -8.10
N LEU A 182 -4.27 -4.87 -7.00
CA LEU A 182 -3.40 -6.05 -6.94
C LEU A 182 -4.17 -7.36 -7.07
N VAL A 183 -5.34 -7.49 -6.42
CA VAL A 183 -6.21 -8.67 -6.54
C VAL A 183 -6.60 -8.92 -8.00
N LEU A 184 -6.93 -7.89 -8.76
CA LEU A 184 -7.28 -8.01 -10.17
C LEU A 184 -6.08 -8.46 -11.01
N ILE A 185 -4.91 -7.87 -10.80
CA ILE A 185 -3.67 -8.22 -11.50
C ILE A 185 -3.23 -9.65 -11.18
N ASP A 186 -3.19 -10.02 -9.90
CA ASP A 186 -2.80 -11.36 -9.45
C ASP A 186 -3.82 -12.43 -9.88
N GLY A 187 -5.08 -12.04 -10.13
CA GLY A 187 -6.11 -12.85 -10.74
C GLY A 187 -6.00 -13.00 -12.26
N GLY A 188 -4.92 -12.50 -12.88
CA GLY A 188 -4.63 -12.64 -14.30
C GLY A 188 -5.38 -11.65 -15.21
N LEU A 189 -6.04 -10.64 -14.65
CA LEU A 189 -6.68 -9.59 -15.42
C LEU A 189 -5.66 -8.50 -15.82
N PRO A 190 -5.91 -7.78 -16.92
CA PRO A 190 -5.11 -6.60 -17.24
C PRO A 190 -5.07 -5.62 -16.05
N ALA A 191 -3.98 -4.88 -15.89
CA ALA A 191 -3.89 -3.87 -14.85
C ALA A 191 -4.96 -2.79 -15.08
N PRO A 192 -5.87 -2.56 -14.12
CA PRO A 192 -6.85 -1.47 -14.23
C PRO A 192 -6.14 -0.13 -14.06
N GLU A 193 -6.65 0.88 -14.73
CA GLU A 193 -6.17 2.26 -14.57
C GLU A 193 -6.75 2.85 -13.29
N PRO A 194 -5.91 3.39 -12.38
CA PRO A 194 -6.41 4.07 -11.18
C PRO A 194 -6.86 5.49 -11.48
N GLN A 195 -7.84 5.96 -10.71
CA GLN A 195 -8.32 7.33 -10.69
C GLN A 195 -8.79 7.85 -12.07
N ILE A 196 -9.71 7.10 -12.70
CA ILE A 196 -10.24 7.43 -14.03
C ILE A 196 -11.27 8.57 -13.92
N TRP A 197 -11.00 9.66 -14.61
CA TRP A 197 -12.02 10.69 -14.85
C TRP A 197 -12.94 10.29 -16.00
N VAL A 198 -14.24 10.38 -15.77
CA VAL A 198 -15.28 10.28 -16.78
C VAL A 198 -15.79 11.69 -17.05
N SER A 199 -15.72 12.09 -18.32
CA SER A 199 -16.17 13.42 -18.79
C SER A 199 -17.53 13.30 -19.47
N ASP A 200 -18.26 14.41 -19.50
CA ASP A 200 -19.46 14.55 -20.31
C ASP A 200 -19.13 14.81 -21.79
N ASP A 201 -20.17 14.97 -22.62
CA ASP A 201 -20.04 15.18 -24.07
C ASP A 201 -19.33 16.50 -24.42
N ASP A 202 -19.33 17.48 -23.52
CA ASP A 202 -18.63 18.75 -23.64
C ASP A 202 -17.17 18.66 -23.17
N GLY A 203 -16.73 17.50 -22.66
CA GLY A 203 -15.38 17.26 -22.19
C GLY A 203 -15.13 17.64 -20.72
N PHE A 204 -16.15 18.13 -19.99
CA PHE A 204 -16.01 18.46 -18.58
C PHE A 204 -15.95 17.20 -17.72
N ARG A 205 -14.97 17.13 -16.80
CA ARG A 205 -14.82 16.05 -15.84
C ARG A 205 -15.98 16.05 -14.85
N ARG A 206 -16.76 14.97 -14.84
CA ARG A 206 -17.95 14.82 -13.97
C ARG A 206 -17.69 13.95 -12.76
N TYR A 207 -17.20 12.74 -12.99
CA TYR A 207 -16.96 11.78 -11.91
C TYR A 207 -15.60 11.10 -12.06
N ARG A 208 -15.01 10.77 -10.93
CA ARG A 208 -13.76 10.03 -10.87
C ARG A 208 -14.05 8.65 -10.30
N LEU A 209 -13.50 7.63 -10.93
CA LEU A 209 -13.60 6.22 -10.53
C LEU A 209 -12.28 5.78 -9.92
N ASP A 210 -12.33 4.99 -8.83
CA ASP A 210 -11.12 4.52 -8.15
C ASP A 210 -10.23 3.72 -9.09
N LEU A 211 -10.81 2.76 -9.81
CA LEU A 211 -10.16 1.89 -10.79
C LEU A 211 -11.07 1.66 -11.99
N GLY A 212 -10.49 1.32 -13.14
CA GLY A 212 -11.31 0.87 -14.24
C GLY A 212 -10.56 0.52 -15.51
N TYR A 213 -11.34 0.15 -16.52
CA TYR A 213 -10.92 -0.19 -17.87
C TYR A 213 -11.65 0.67 -18.87
N ARG A 214 -11.02 1.74 -19.34
CA ARG A 214 -11.64 2.75 -20.23
C ARG A 214 -12.24 2.14 -21.48
N ARG A 215 -11.49 1.27 -22.18
CA ARG A 215 -11.96 0.65 -23.43
C ARG A 215 -13.22 -0.17 -23.25
N SER A 216 -13.33 -0.86 -22.13
CA SER A 216 -14.48 -1.72 -21.81
C SER A 216 -15.57 -0.99 -21.04
N ARG A 217 -15.35 0.28 -20.66
CA ARG A 217 -16.22 1.09 -19.79
C ARG A 217 -16.64 0.32 -18.52
N VAL A 218 -15.67 -0.33 -17.88
CA VAL A 218 -15.86 -1.01 -16.59
C VAL A 218 -15.22 -0.16 -15.51
N GLY A 219 -16.03 0.30 -14.55
CA GLY A 219 -15.58 1.04 -13.37
C GLY A 219 -15.66 0.17 -12.13
N ILE A 220 -14.71 0.36 -11.23
CA ILE A 220 -14.55 -0.44 -10.02
C ILE A 220 -14.28 0.51 -8.87
N GLU A 221 -15.03 0.38 -7.77
CA GLU A 221 -14.90 1.21 -6.58
C GLU A 221 -14.79 0.35 -5.33
N TYR A 222 -14.02 0.84 -4.39
CA TYR A 222 -13.95 0.27 -3.07
C TYR A 222 -14.92 1.00 -2.13
N ASP A 223 -15.95 0.28 -1.65
CA ASP A 223 -16.88 0.81 -0.67
C ASP A 223 -16.34 0.60 0.74
N GLY A 224 -15.78 1.66 1.32
CA GLY A 224 -15.52 1.73 2.76
C GLY A 224 -16.83 1.76 3.55
N LEU A 225 -16.74 1.52 4.87
CA LEU A 225 -17.87 1.71 5.78
C LEU A 225 -18.23 3.20 5.86
N SER A 226 -19.03 3.71 4.94
CA SER A 226 -19.60 5.05 5.02
C SER A 226 -20.94 5.00 5.75
N HIS A 227 -21.11 5.87 6.76
CA HIS A 227 -22.39 6.07 7.41
C HIS A 227 -23.42 6.54 6.39
N LEU A 228 -24.59 5.88 6.38
CA LEU A 228 -25.71 6.16 5.48
C LEU A 228 -26.35 7.52 5.81
N ASP A 229 -26.02 8.53 5.02
CA ASP A 229 -26.71 9.81 5.01
C ASP A 229 -27.67 9.86 3.80
N ARG A 230 -28.91 10.32 4.02
CA ARG A 230 -29.95 10.34 2.97
C ARG A 230 -29.59 11.20 1.75
N ASP A 231 -28.89 12.30 1.97
CA ASP A 231 -28.48 13.19 0.89
C ASP A 231 -27.39 12.57 0.03
N ARG A 232 -26.50 11.79 0.64
CA ARG A 232 -25.50 10.97 -0.06
C ARG A 232 -26.15 9.93 -0.96
N LEU A 233 -27.20 9.24 -0.48
CA LEU A 233 -27.91 8.22 -1.28
C LEU A 233 -28.53 8.77 -2.58
N ASN A 234 -29.07 9.98 -2.55
CA ASN A 234 -29.63 10.61 -3.75
C ASN A 234 -28.52 11.03 -4.74
N HIS A 235 -27.42 11.52 -4.24
CA HIS A 235 -26.24 11.87 -5.05
C HIS A 235 -25.63 10.62 -5.70
N ASP A 236 -25.50 9.53 -4.96
CA ASP A 236 -24.94 8.28 -5.45
C ASP A 236 -25.84 7.66 -6.54
N ARG A 237 -27.17 7.74 -6.39
CA ARG A 237 -28.12 7.30 -7.43
C ARG A 237 -27.99 8.11 -8.71
N ALA A 238 -27.93 9.44 -8.61
CA ALA A 238 -27.75 10.32 -9.77
C ALA A 238 -26.45 10.04 -10.49
N ARG A 239 -25.34 9.83 -9.73
CA ARG A 239 -24.04 9.44 -10.24
C ARG A 239 -24.10 8.10 -11.00
N MET A 240 -24.71 7.08 -10.39
CA MET A 240 -24.82 5.75 -11.01
C MET A 240 -25.64 5.79 -12.29
N ASN A 241 -26.78 6.49 -12.29
CA ASN A 241 -27.62 6.64 -13.47
C ASN A 241 -26.88 7.36 -14.60
N TRP A 242 -26.13 8.41 -14.27
CA TRP A 242 -25.36 9.14 -15.26
C TRP A 242 -24.24 8.27 -15.84
N LEU A 243 -23.46 7.57 -14.99
CA LEU A 243 -22.41 6.66 -15.44
C LEU A 243 -22.98 5.54 -16.33
N ALA A 244 -24.13 4.99 -15.97
CA ALA A 244 -24.83 3.99 -16.79
C ALA A 244 -25.23 4.55 -18.15
N ALA A 245 -25.76 5.79 -18.21
CA ALA A 245 -26.10 6.49 -19.46
C ALA A 245 -24.88 6.71 -20.35
N GLN A 246 -23.70 6.92 -19.73
CA GLN A 246 -22.41 6.97 -20.44
C GLN A 246 -21.86 5.57 -20.80
N GLY A 247 -22.62 4.52 -20.56
CA GLY A 247 -22.27 3.14 -20.88
C GLY A 247 -21.28 2.48 -19.91
N TRP A 248 -21.02 3.08 -18.75
CA TRP A 248 -20.14 2.49 -17.74
C TRP A 248 -20.86 1.42 -16.93
N ARG A 249 -20.20 0.28 -16.74
CA ARG A 249 -20.65 -0.83 -15.92
C ARG A 249 -19.89 -0.84 -14.62
N MET A 250 -20.52 -0.35 -13.57
CA MET A 250 -19.89 -0.19 -12.27
C MET A 250 -19.94 -1.49 -11.44
N ARG A 251 -18.89 -1.71 -10.66
CA ARG A 251 -18.83 -2.72 -9.60
C ARG A 251 -18.24 -2.07 -8.34
N HIS A 252 -18.87 -2.40 -7.23
CA HIS A 252 -18.49 -1.93 -5.91
C HIS A 252 -18.10 -3.14 -5.07
N PHE A 253 -16.96 -3.04 -4.39
CA PHE A 253 -16.45 -4.11 -3.54
C PHE A 253 -16.15 -3.59 -2.15
N THR A 254 -16.52 -4.39 -1.16
CA THR A 254 -16.33 -4.10 0.25
C THR A 254 -15.06 -4.76 0.80
N ALA A 255 -14.70 -4.43 2.06
CA ALA A 255 -13.63 -5.13 2.78
C ALA A 255 -13.87 -6.65 2.83
N ARG A 256 -15.14 -7.08 2.98
CA ARG A 256 -15.47 -8.51 2.99
C ARG A 256 -15.14 -9.19 1.67
N ASP A 257 -15.42 -8.54 0.55
CA ASP A 257 -15.12 -9.10 -0.77
C ASP A 257 -13.60 -9.13 -0.97
N LEU A 258 -12.93 -8.03 -0.64
CA LEU A 258 -11.48 -7.90 -0.81
C LEU A 258 -10.68 -8.96 -0.02
N TYR A 259 -11.02 -9.16 1.26
CA TYR A 259 -10.22 -10.02 2.13
C TYR A 259 -10.71 -11.48 2.21
N HIS A 260 -11.97 -11.74 1.90
CA HIS A 260 -12.54 -13.09 2.04
C HIS A 260 -13.04 -13.71 0.74
N ARG A 261 -13.19 -12.91 -0.33
CA ARG A 261 -13.75 -13.38 -1.60
C ARG A 261 -13.01 -12.83 -2.84
N PRO A 262 -11.66 -12.83 -2.87
CA PRO A 262 -10.92 -12.23 -3.99
C PRO A 262 -11.27 -12.88 -5.35
N THR A 263 -11.56 -14.17 -5.38
CA THR A 263 -12.02 -14.88 -6.59
C THR A 263 -13.35 -14.34 -7.12
N LEU A 264 -14.28 -13.92 -6.24
CA LEU A 264 -15.52 -13.29 -6.66
C LEU A 264 -15.25 -12.00 -7.44
N ILE A 265 -14.32 -11.18 -6.94
CA ILE A 265 -13.93 -9.92 -7.58
C ILE A 265 -13.40 -10.19 -8.98
N THR A 266 -12.41 -11.08 -9.11
CA THR A 266 -11.79 -11.40 -10.39
C THR A 266 -12.78 -12.00 -11.39
N THR A 267 -13.66 -12.90 -10.94
CA THR A 267 -14.69 -13.51 -11.79
C THR A 267 -15.69 -12.48 -12.30
N GLN A 268 -16.20 -11.60 -11.43
CA GLN A 268 -17.16 -10.57 -11.84
C GLN A 268 -16.56 -9.59 -12.86
N ILE A 269 -15.32 -9.17 -12.66
CA ILE A 269 -14.65 -8.26 -13.58
C ILE A 269 -14.28 -8.97 -14.88
N SER A 270 -13.79 -10.21 -14.83
CA SER A 270 -13.51 -11.00 -16.03
C SER A 270 -14.75 -11.15 -16.92
N ASN A 271 -15.91 -11.46 -16.35
CA ASN A 271 -17.17 -11.57 -17.08
C ASN A 271 -17.60 -10.25 -17.73
N LEU A 272 -17.24 -9.11 -17.15
CA LEU A 272 -17.48 -7.81 -17.75
C LEU A 272 -16.50 -7.48 -18.87
N LEU A 273 -15.25 -7.89 -18.74
CA LEU A 273 -14.24 -7.66 -19.78
C LEU A 273 -14.44 -8.57 -20.98
N HIS A 274 -14.90 -9.81 -20.73
CA HIS A 274 -15.10 -10.86 -21.73
C HIS A 274 -16.54 -11.36 -21.67
N PRO A 275 -17.55 -10.56 -22.13
CA PRO A 275 -18.94 -11.00 -22.10
C PRO A 275 -19.08 -12.27 -22.94
N GLN A 276 -19.57 -13.34 -22.30
CA GLN A 276 -19.93 -14.57 -23.00
C GLN A 276 -21.04 -14.27 -24.00
N PRO A 277 -20.98 -14.83 -25.24
CA PRO A 277 -22.11 -14.73 -26.16
C PRO A 277 -23.37 -15.28 -25.49
N GLN A 278 -24.42 -14.47 -25.47
CA GLN A 278 -25.71 -14.95 -24.94
C GLN A 278 -26.18 -16.15 -25.74
N PRO A 279 -26.63 -17.24 -25.09
CA PRO A 279 -27.27 -18.32 -25.82
C PRO A 279 -28.46 -17.74 -26.61
N PRO A 280 -28.74 -18.25 -27.83
CA PRO A 280 -29.84 -17.78 -28.62
C PRO A 280 -31.16 -17.92 -27.82
N PRO A 281 -32.11 -16.98 -27.97
CA PRO A 281 -33.39 -17.09 -27.28
C PRO A 281 -34.04 -18.42 -27.64
N CYS A 282 -34.50 -19.15 -26.61
CA CYS A 282 -35.30 -20.34 -26.82
C CYS A 282 -36.46 -19.97 -27.73
N ARG A 283 -36.49 -20.55 -28.96
CA ARG A 283 -37.68 -20.45 -29.83
C ARG A 283 -38.77 -21.26 -29.15
N SER A 284 -39.76 -20.59 -28.61
CA SER A 284 -41.05 -21.16 -28.17
C SER A 284 -41.90 -21.53 -29.38
#